data_17f8b1e2160878cc6fa9c0e6d7fa58f7
#
_entry.id   17f8b1e2160878cc6fa9c0e6d7fa58f7
#
_cell.length_a   1.000
_cell.length_b   1.000
_cell.length_c   1.000
_cell.angle_alpha   90.00
_cell.angle_beta   90.00
_cell.angle_gamma   90.00
#
_symmetry.space_group_name_H-M   'P 1'
#
loop_
_entity.id
_entity.type
_entity.pdbx_description
1 polymer ?
#
loop_
_entity_poly.entity_id
_entity_poly.type
_entity_poly.pdbx_seq_one_letter_code
_entity_poly.pdbx_strand_id
1 'polypeptide(L)'
;MVVLPSQRRQAVLRRLTALGEVGFAELAEEFGVSEMTIRRDVESLEGEGLARRVRGGAISVTSRSYEPPFAIRATTAADAKTAIGAAAARLVNDGDTIIVDVGTTTLELARALHGRRGVTVVTPALPVAVELGNDPDIRVVVTGGQVRQGELSLTGGMAEDAFTAMNCDLAFIGVAGICATPGLTEYNPDDARVKRAAIAAARRTIVLADSSKLGRIAFATVAPLSAVDALVTDAPAGNATLREIAAAGTDVIGAHATSTSEEQRPA
;
A
#
# COMPACT_ATOMS: atom_id res chain seq x y z
N MET A 1 -6.78 33.46 21.04
CA MET A 1 -5.52 33.25 20.30
C MET A 1 -5.91 32.54 18.98
N VAL A 2 -5.66 33.15 17.83
CA VAL A 2 -6.03 32.55 16.53
C VAL A 2 -5.10 31.38 16.26
N VAL A 3 -5.64 30.17 16.27
CA VAL A 3 -4.87 28.95 15.95
C VAL A 3 -4.68 28.89 14.41
N LEU A 4 -3.43 28.74 13.96
CA LEU A 4 -3.12 28.63 12.52
C LEU A 4 -3.82 27.41 11.91
N PRO A 5 -4.28 27.47 10.66
CA PRO A 5 -5.00 26.36 10.01
C PRO A 5 -4.26 25.01 10.06
N SER A 6 -2.94 25.00 9.87
CA SER A 6 -2.13 23.79 9.98
C SER A 6 -2.08 23.21 11.41
N GLN A 7 -1.94 24.06 12.40
CA GLN A 7 -1.94 23.66 13.82
C GLN A 7 -3.32 23.15 14.25
N ARG A 8 -4.40 23.78 13.75
CA ARG A 8 -5.78 23.35 14.02
C ARG A 8 -6.05 21.97 13.41
N ARG A 9 -5.67 21.73 12.16
CA ARG A 9 -5.81 20.41 11.52
C ARG A 9 -5.07 19.32 12.29
N GLN A 10 -3.85 19.58 12.74
CA GLN A 10 -3.12 18.64 13.59
C GLN A 10 -3.81 18.37 14.92
N ALA A 11 -4.42 19.40 15.54
CA ALA A 11 -5.17 19.23 16.78
C ALA A 11 -6.46 18.41 16.56
N VAL A 12 -7.18 18.66 15.46
CA VAL A 12 -8.34 17.85 15.05
C VAL A 12 -7.92 16.39 14.84
N LEU A 13 -6.81 16.15 14.15
CA LEU A 13 -6.29 14.79 13.94
C LEU A 13 -5.94 14.09 15.26
N ARG A 14 -5.26 14.79 16.20
CA ARG A 14 -4.98 14.21 17.53
C ARG A 14 -6.25 13.84 18.27
N ARG A 15 -7.30 14.68 18.21
CA ARG A 15 -8.62 14.39 18.83
C ARG A 15 -9.26 13.15 18.19
N LEU A 16 -9.30 13.11 16.86
CA LEU A 16 -9.79 11.95 16.12
C LEU A 16 -9.05 10.66 16.50
N THR A 17 -7.73 10.72 16.59
CA THR A 17 -6.91 9.55 16.94
C THR A 17 -7.18 9.09 18.38
N ALA A 18 -7.38 10.02 19.31
CA ALA A 18 -7.59 9.71 20.72
C ALA A 18 -9.01 9.21 21.03
N LEU A 19 -10.03 9.80 20.38
CA LEU A 19 -11.44 9.55 20.71
C LEU A 19 -12.12 8.61 19.70
N GLY A 20 -11.54 8.38 18.52
CA GLY A 20 -12.15 7.61 17.45
C GLY A 20 -13.14 8.39 16.59
N GLU A 21 -13.86 9.36 17.19
CA GLU A 21 -14.82 10.23 16.53
C GLU A 21 -14.83 11.64 17.15
N VAL A 22 -15.29 12.63 16.38
CA VAL A 22 -15.43 14.04 16.84
C VAL A 22 -16.65 14.68 16.17
N GLY A 23 -17.34 15.55 16.93
CA GLY A 23 -18.43 16.39 16.44
C GLY A 23 -17.92 17.69 15.83
N PHE A 24 -18.52 18.16 14.70
CA PHE A 24 -18.13 19.45 14.10
C PHE A 24 -18.48 20.64 15.01
N ALA A 25 -19.62 20.59 15.70
CA ALA A 25 -20.03 21.64 16.63
C ALA A 25 -19.07 21.76 17.82
N GLU A 26 -18.69 20.64 18.42
CA GLU A 26 -17.74 20.58 19.53
C GLU A 26 -16.37 21.15 19.17
N LEU A 27 -15.85 20.75 18.01
CA LEU A 27 -14.57 21.27 17.52
C LEU A 27 -14.65 22.75 17.15
N ALA A 28 -15.79 23.22 16.60
CA ALA A 28 -15.99 24.62 16.27
C ALA A 28 -15.97 25.50 17.52
N GLU A 29 -16.63 25.06 18.59
CA GLU A 29 -16.60 25.71 19.90
C GLU A 29 -15.19 25.68 20.52
N GLU A 30 -14.54 24.52 20.56
CA GLU A 30 -13.19 24.34 21.13
C GLU A 30 -12.15 25.26 20.47
N PHE A 31 -12.19 25.38 19.14
CA PHE A 31 -11.20 26.17 18.38
C PHE A 31 -11.64 27.61 18.11
N GLY A 32 -12.86 28.00 18.53
CA GLY A 32 -13.41 29.35 18.32
C GLY A 32 -13.56 29.70 16.84
N VAL A 33 -13.98 28.74 16.00
CA VAL A 33 -14.18 28.92 14.54
C VAL A 33 -15.58 28.43 14.13
N SER A 34 -15.99 28.73 12.88
CA SER A 34 -17.24 28.19 12.37
C SER A 34 -17.17 26.69 12.09
N GLU A 35 -18.30 25.98 12.18
CA GLU A 35 -18.38 24.57 11.75
C GLU A 35 -17.91 24.37 10.29
N MET A 36 -18.15 25.36 9.42
CA MET A 36 -17.69 25.30 8.03
C MET A 36 -16.16 25.29 7.94
N THR A 37 -15.47 25.97 8.85
CA THR A 37 -14.01 25.93 8.94
C THR A 37 -13.53 24.56 9.36
N ILE A 38 -14.16 23.94 10.38
CA ILE A 38 -13.87 22.58 10.81
C ILE A 38 -14.15 21.57 9.69
N ARG A 39 -15.25 21.73 8.96
CA ARG A 39 -15.58 20.86 7.82
C ARG A 39 -14.48 20.89 6.76
N ARG A 40 -13.92 22.07 6.44
CA ARG A 40 -12.79 22.20 5.49
C ARG A 40 -11.51 21.58 6.03
N ASP A 41 -11.24 21.72 7.33
CA ASP A 41 -10.08 21.06 7.94
C ASP A 41 -10.22 19.54 7.89
N VAL A 42 -11.41 19.01 8.18
CA VAL A 42 -11.69 17.56 8.08
C VAL A 42 -11.71 17.09 6.61
N GLU A 43 -12.17 17.91 5.66
CA GLU A 43 -12.04 17.62 4.22
C GLU A 43 -10.59 17.44 3.79
N SER A 44 -9.70 18.30 4.29
CA SER A 44 -8.26 18.16 4.04
C SER A 44 -7.74 16.84 4.63
N LEU A 45 -8.08 16.53 5.90
CA LEU A 45 -7.69 15.27 6.54
C LEU A 45 -8.30 14.03 5.85
N GLU A 46 -9.50 14.15 5.31
CA GLU A 46 -10.15 13.09 4.52
C GLU A 46 -9.43 12.89 3.18
N GLY A 47 -9.03 13.98 2.50
CA GLY A 47 -8.19 13.92 1.31
C GLY A 47 -6.81 13.31 1.56
N GLU A 48 -6.29 13.46 2.78
CA GLU A 48 -5.05 12.82 3.25
C GLU A 48 -5.27 11.37 3.74
N GLY A 49 -6.53 10.88 3.75
CA GLY A 49 -6.88 9.55 4.25
C GLY A 49 -6.79 9.38 5.76
N LEU A 50 -6.77 10.48 6.53
CA LEU A 50 -6.58 10.50 7.99
C LEU A 50 -7.91 10.62 8.76
N ALA A 51 -9.00 10.98 8.09
CA ALA A 51 -10.34 11.11 8.64
C ALA A 51 -11.39 10.67 7.65
N ARG A 52 -12.59 10.37 8.11
CA ARG A 52 -13.79 10.16 7.29
C ARG A 52 -14.94 11.00 7.86
N ARG A 53 -15.56 11.80 7.00
CA ARG A 53 -16.75 12.57 7.38
C ARG A 53 -17.94 11.65 7.58
N VAL A 54 -18.71 11.93 8.62
CA VAL A 54 -20.00 11.33 8.91
C VAL A 54 -21.02 12.44 9.16
N ARG A 55 -22.30 12.11 9.32
CA ARG A 55 -23.34 13.12 9.60
C ARG A 55 -23.05 13.80 10.95
N GLY A 56 -22.75 15.10 10.90
CA GLY A 56 -22.49 15.93 12.10
C GLY A 56 -21.05 15.88 12.66
N GLY A 57 -20.13 15.11 12.05
CA GLY A 57 -18.78 14.98 12.56
C GLY A 57 -17.81 14.25 11.63
N ALA A 58 -16.75 13.72 12.23
CA ALA A 58 -15.79 12.86 11.57
C ALA A 58 -15.39 11.69 12.46
N ILE A 59 -15.01 10.59 11.84
CA ILE A 59 -14.43 9.42 12.51
C ILE A 59 -12.97 9.26 12.11
N SER A 60 -12.17 8.75 13.05
CA SER A 60 -10.78 8.40 12.78
C SER A 60 -10.71 7.27 11.78
N VAL A 61 -9.80 7.39 10.82
CA VAL A 61 -9.46 6.33 9.86
C VAL A 61 -8.58 5.26 10.51
N THR A 62 -8.40 5.31 11.81
CA THR A 62 -7.72 4.26 12.58
C THR A 62 -8.56 3.00 12.78
N SER A 63 -9.80 2.97 12.28
CA SER A 63 -10.53 1.70 12.16
C SER A 63 -9.70 0.74 11.31
N ARG A 64 -9.34 -0.40 11.88
CA ARG A 64 -8.54 -1.44 11.21
C ARG A 64 -9.17 -1.95 9.92
N SER A 65 -10.51 -1.82 9.79
CA SER A 65 -11.29 -2.26 8.63
C SER A 65 -11.56 -1.14 7.60
N TYR A 66 -11.20 0.11 7.90
CA TYR A 66 -11.41 1.18 6.93
C TYR A 66 -10.26 1.25 5.94
N GLU A 67 -10.59 1.01 4.68
CA GLU A 67 -9.69 1.16 3.55
C GLU A 67 -9.95 2.51 2.87
N PRO A 68 -8.94 3.41 2.79
CA PRO A 68 -9.07 4.63 2.01
C PRO A 68 -9.26 4.30 0.53
N PRO A 69 -10.11 5.05 -0.22
CA PRO A 69 -10.33 4.81 -1.64
C PRO A 69 -9.02 4.73 -2.44
N PHE A 70 -8.99 3.88 -3.46
CA PHE A 70 -7.81 3.66 -4.32
C PHE A 70 -7.23 4.98 -4.86
N ALA A 71 -8.09 5.88 -5.35
CA ALA A 71 -7.66 7.17 -5.89
C ALA A 71 -6.90 8.03 -4.85
N ILE A 72 -7.37 8.03 -3.58
CA ILE A 72 -6.70 8.75 -2.49
C ILE A 72 -5.37 8.06 -2.17
N ARG A 73 -5.36 6.74 -2.06
CA ARG A 73 -4.12 5.98 -1.80
C ARG A 73 -3.11 6.13 -2.93
N ALA A 74 -3.54 6.25 -4.18
CA ALA A 74 -2.65 6.44 -5.34
C ALA A 74 -1.87 7.76 -5.26
N THR A 75 -2.49 8.84 -4.77
CA THR A 75 -1.84 10.15 -4.62
C THR A 75 -1.07 10.32 -3.31
N THR A 76 -1.38 9.49 -2.30
CA THR A 76 -0.67 9.53 -1.01
C THR A 76 0.69 8.84 -1.15
N ALA A 77 1.78 9.53 -0.77
CA ALA A 77 3.16 9.05 -0.87
C ALA A 77 3.52 8.54 -2.28
N ALA A 78 3.07 9.26 -3.33
CA ALA A 78 3.25 8.84 -4.71
C ALA A 78 4.72 8.64 -5.09
N ASP A 79 5.60 9.60 -4.76
CA ASP A 79 7.04 9.53 -5.05
C ASP A 79 7.71 8.32 -4.38
N ALA A 80 7.33 8.04 -3.12
CA ALA A 80 7.83 6.87 -2.40
C ALA A 80 7.40 5.57 -3.09
N LYS A 81 6.14 5.46 -3.53
CA LYS A 81 5.65 4.28 -4.25
C LYS A 81 6.33 4.08 -5.59
N THR A 82 6.56 5.16 -6.32
CA THR A 82 7.31 5.11 -7.59
C THR A 82 8.75 4.63 -7.35
N ALA A 83 9.42 5.12 -6.31
CA ALA A 83 10.75 4.64 -5.93
C ALA A 83 10.75 3.17 -5.51
N ILE A 84 9.74 2.73 -4.73
CA ILE A 84 9.56 1.33 -4.33
C ILE A 84 9.31 0.44 -5.56
N GLY A 85 8.43 0.85 -6.48
CA GLY A 85 8.15 0.12 -7.72
C GLY A 85 9.41 -0.05 -8.57
N ALA A 86 10.18 1.02 -8.75
CA ALA A 86 11.44 0.99 -9.49
C ALA A 86 12.51 0.10 -8.81
N ALA A 87 12.58 0.12 -7.46
CA ALA A 87 13.47 -0.76 -6.70
C ALA A 87 13.07 -2.23 -6.83
N ALA A 88 11.77 -2.53 -6.76
CA ALA A 88 11.23 -3.86 -6.91
C ALA A 88 11.43 -4.43 -8.33
N ALA A 89 11.27 -3.60 -9.37
CA ALA A 89 11.50 -4.01 -10.75
C ALA A 89 12.94 -4.47 -11.02
N ARG A 90 13.93 -4.00 -10.26
CA ARG A 90 15.33 -4.47 -10.36
C ARG A 90 15.54 -5.91 -9.85
N LEU A 91 14.58 -6.44 -9.10
CA LEU A 91 14.61 -7.82 -8.60
C LEU A 91 14.06 -8.82 -9.62
N VAL A 92 13.42 -8.34 -10.70
CA VAL A 92 12.84 -9.16 -11.75
C VAL A 92 13.87 -9.34 -12.87
N ASN A 93 14.11 -10.59 -13.27
CA ASN A 93 14.96 -10.92 -14.41
C ASN A 93 14.09 -11.19 -15.64
N ASP A 94 14.69 -11.07 -16.82
CA ASP A 94 14.04 -11.48 -18.06
C ASP A 94 13.70 -12.98 -17.99
N GLY A 95 12.49 -13.34 -18.40
CA GLY A 95 11.98 -14.70 -18.35
C GLY A 95 11.33 -15.13 -17.04
N ASP A 96 11.39 -14.33 -15.98
CA ASP A 96 10.76 -14.67 -14.69
C ASP A 96 9.22 -14.77 -14.82
N THR A 97 8.63 -15.66 -14.01
CA THR A 97 7.19 -15.72 -13.76
C THR A 97 6.91 -15.09 -12.41
N ILE A 98 6.18 -13.97 -12.39
CA ILE A 98 5.96 -13.17 -11.19
C ILE A 98 4.48 -12.99 -10.90
N ILE A 99 4.15 -12.87 -9.62
CA ILE A 99 2.84 -12.43 -9.15
C ILE A 99 2.94 -10.95 -8.79
N VAL A 100 2.06 -10.13 -9.36
CA VAL A 100 1.90 -8.72 -8.99
C VAL A 100 0.51 -8.55 -8.38
N ASP A 101 0.49 -8.34 -7.08
CA ASP A 101 -0.72 -8.23 -6.26
C ASP A 101 -1.47 -6.90 -6.48
N VAL A 102 -2.66 -6.77 -5.90
CA VAL A 102 -3.46 -5.55 -5.91
C VAL A 102 -2.84 -4.47 -5.01
N GLY A 103 -2.88 -3.23 -5.48
CA GLY A 103 -2.47 -2.07 -4.68
C GLY A 103 -1.87 -0.94 -5.51
N THR A 104 -1.81 0.25 -4.89
CA THR A 104 -1.23 1.42 -5.57
C THR A 104 0.29 1.35 -5.68
N THR A 105 0.98 0.65 -4.76
CA THR A 105 2.43 0.45 -4.79
C THR A 105 2.83 -0.63 -5.79
N THR A 106 2.05 -1.72 -5.85
CA THR A 106 2.26 -2.80 -6.83
C THR A 106 1.96 -2.36 -8.26
N LEU A 107 1.04 -1.41 -8.45
CA LEU A 107 0.83 -0.77 -9.75
C LEU A 107 2.06 0.03 -10.21
N GLU A 108 2.79 0.69 -9.30
CA GLU A 108 4.06 1.36 -9.65
C GLU A 108 5.14 0.36 -10.06
N LEU A 109 5.17 -0.85 -9.45
CA LEU A 109 6.02 -1.93 -9.96
C LEU A 109 5.63 -2.30 -11.39
N ALA A 110 4.33 -2.50 -11.67
CA ALA A 110 3.87 -2.83 -13.02
C ALA A 110 4.36 -1.79 -14.06
N ARG A 111 4.23 -0.50 -13.75
CA ARG A 111 4.77 0.58 -14.60
C ARG A 111 6.28 0.49 -14.82
N ALA A 112 7.02 0.09 -13.80
CA ALA A 112 8.47 -0.04 -13.86
C ALA A 112 8.96 -1.32 -14.56
N LEU A 113 8.07 -2.25 -14.93
CA LEU A 113 8.41 -3.48 -15.65
C LEU A 113 8.53 -3.29 -17.16
N HIS A 114 8.04 -2.19 -17.72
CA HIS A 114 8.21 -1.92 -19.15
C HIS A 114 9.68 -1.99 -19.56
N GLY A 115 9.94 -2.69 -20.66
CA GLY A 115 11.28 -2.96 -21.17
C GLY A 115 11.92 -4.26 -20.63
N ARG A 116 11.28 -5.00 -19.72
CA ARG A 116 11.64 -6.37 -19.39
C ARG A 116 11.20 -7.31 -20.49
N ARG A 117 11.91 -8.43 -20.70
CA ARG A 117 11.64 -9.35 -21.79
C ARG A 117 11.23 -10.73 -21.31
N GLY A 118 10.18 -11.27 -21.94
CA GLY A 118 9.73 -12.64 -21.68
C GLY A 118 9.15 -12.86 -20.27
N VAL A 119 8.85 -11.80 -19.53
CA VAL A 119 8.26 -11.90 -18.18
C VAL A 119 6.80 -12.33 -18.28
N THR A 120 6.41 -13.29 -17.44
CA THR A 120 5.00 -13.64 -17.23
C THR A 120 4.51 -13.04 -15.93
N VAL A 121 3.49 -12.17 -16.01
CA VAL A 121 2.86 -11.53 -14.85
C VAL A 121 1.51 -12.17 -14.58
N VAL A 122 1.36 -12.78 -13.40
CA VAL A 122 0.08 -13.27 -12.89
C VAL A 122 -0.48 -12.24 -11.94
N THR A 123 -1.73 -11.82 -12.10
CA THR A 123 -2.28 -10.74 -11.27
C THR A 123 -3.77 -10.89 -10.98
N PRO A 124 -4.22 -10.62 -9.74
CA PRO A 124 -5.62 -10.43 -9.39
C PRO A 124 -6.05 -8.96 -9.54
N ALA A 125 -5.20 -8.07 -10.06
CA ALA A 125 -5.44 -6.64 -10.17
C ALA A 125 -5.75 -6.22 -11.60
N LEU A 126 -6.99 -5.77 -11.86
CA LEU A 126 -7.35 -5.25 -13.18
C LEU A 126 -6.50 -4.04 -13.61
N PRO A 127 -6.13 -3.08 -12.72
CA PRO A 127 -5.24 -1.99 -13.10
C PRO A 127 -3.86 -2.46 -13.59
N VAL A 128 -3.28 -3.49 -12.98
CA VAL A 128 -2.01 -4.09 -13.42
C VAL A 128 -2.18 -4.76 -14.79
N ALA A 129 -3.28 -5.48 -14.98
CA ALA A 129 -3.57 -6.13 -16.26
C ALA A 129 -3.74 -5.11 -17.41
N VAL A 130 -4.40 -3.99 -17.14
CA VAL A 130 -4.56 -2.89 -18.11
C VAL A 130 -3.23 -2.21 -18.42
N GLU A 131 -2.41 -1.97 -17.41
CA GLU A 131 -1.08 -1.33 -17.54
C GLU A 131 -0.16 -2.14 -18.45
N LEU A 132 -0.10 -3.46 -18.24
CA LEU A 132 0.85 -4.34 -18.94
C LEU A 132 0.26 -5.06 -20.15
N GLY A 133 -1.05 -5.04 -20.33
CA GLY A 133 -1.75 -5.87 -21.32
C GLY A 133 -1.42 -5.59 -22.79
N ASN A 134 -0.84 -4.44 -23.08
CA ASN A 134 -0.40 -4.06 -24.43
C ASN A 134 1.14 -4.14 -24.61
N ASP A 135 1.89 -4.55 -23.60
CA ASP A 135 3.34 -4.71 -23.70
C ASP A 135 3.65 -6.05 -24.43
N PRO A 136 4.29 -6.01 -25.61
CA PRO A 136 4.52 -7.22 -26.42
C PRO A 136 5.52 -8.20 -25.77
N ASP A 137 6.36 -7.73 -24.86
CA ASP A 137 7.39 -8.52 -24.20
C ASP A 137 6.92 -9.09 -22.84
N ILE A 138 5.71 -8.71 -22.38
CA ILE A 138 5.14 -9.16 -21.10
C ILE A 138 3.86 -9.97 -21.34
N ARG A 139 3.86 -11.21 -20.89
CA ARG A 139 2.65 -12.04 -20.87
C ARG A 139 1.87 -11.79 -19.61
N VAL A 140 0.61 -11.34 -19.71
CA VAL A 140 -0.27 -11.12 -18.56
C VAL A 140 -1.29 -12.25 -18.43
N VAL A 141 -1.40 -12.81 -17.23
CA VAL A 141 -2.39 -13.81 -16.83
C VAL A 141 -3.22 -13.23 -15.70
N VAL A 142 -4.53 -13.10 -15.92
CA VAL A 142 -5.48 -12.59 -14.91
C VAL A 142 -6.14 -13.79 -14.22
N THR A 143 -6.17 -13.78 -12.88
CA THR A 143 -6.67 -14.91 -12.07
C THR A 143 -8.15 -15.26 -12.31
N GLY A 144 -8.94 -14.28 -12.78
CA GLY A 144 -10.40 -14.39 -12.75
C GLY A 144 -10.94 -14.15 -11.33
N GLY A 145 -12.25 -14.29 -11.16
CA GLY A 145 -12.93 -14.08 -9.88
C GLY A 145 -13.94 -12.93 -9.90
N GLN A 146 -14.39 -12.54 -8.72
CA GLN A 146 -15.34 -11.45 -8.53
C GLN A 146 -14.60 -10.11 -8.40
N VAL A 147 -15.04 -9.11 -9.17
CA VAL A 147 -14.47 -7.76 -9.06
C VAL A 147 -14.91 -7.09 -7.77
N ARG A 148 -13.99 -6.70 -6.92
CA ARG A 148 -14.26 -5.85 -5.76
C ARG A 148 -14.31 -4.39 -6.19
N GLN A 149 -15.47 -3.76 -5.96
CA GLN A 149 -15.70 -2.36 -6.32
C GLN A 149 -14.74 -1.43 -5.57
N GLY A 150 -14.28 -0.39 -6.28
CA GLY A 150 -13.39 0.62 -5.72
C GLY A 150 -11.90 0.26 -5.79
N GLU A 151 -11.55 -1.02 -5.68
CA GLU A 151 -10.16 -1.50 -5.77
C GLU A 151 -9.83 -2.12 -7.13
N LEU A 152 -10.87 -2.63 -7.83
CA LEU A 152 -10.71 -3.39 -9.07
C LEU A 152 -9.80 -4.62 -8.88
N SER A 153 -9.82 -5.19 -7.67
CA SER A 153 -9.21 -6.48 -7.36
C SER A 153 -10.18 -7.61 -7.68
N LEU A 154 -9.61 -8.76 -8.03
CA LEU A 154 -10.34 -10.01 -8.26
C LEU A 154 -10.25 -10.88 -7.02
N THR A 155 -11.40 -11.29 -6.47
CA THR A 155 -11.50 -12.05 -5.22
C THR A 155 -12.38 -13.27 -5.39
N GLY A 156 -12.43 -14.11 -4.33
CA GLY A 156 -13.22 -15.33 -4.26
C GLY A 156 -12.50 -16.58 -4.79
N GLY A 157 -13.16 -17.73 -4.70
CA GLY A 157 -12.56 -19.02 -4.97
C GLY A 157 -11.84 -19.13 -6.31
N MET A 158 -12.39 -18.57 -7.39
CA MET A 158 -11.71 -18.58 -8.70
C MET A 158 -10.33 -17.91 -8.66
N ALA A 159 -10.22 -16.78 -7.94
CA ALA A 159 -8.94 -16.07 -7.84
C ALA A 159 -7.95 -16.83 -6.93
N GLU A 160 -8.45 -17.43 -5.84
CA GLU A 160 -7.66 -18.26 -4.93
C GLU A 160 -7.17 -19.53 -5.63
N ASP A 161 -8.07 -20.26 -6.31
CA ASP A 161 -7.78 -21.52 -7.00
C ASP A 161 -6.81 -21.33 -8.18
N ALA A 162 -6.87 -20.19 -8.87
CA ALA A 162 -5.93 -19.89 -9.94
C ALA A 162 -4.47 -19.97 -9.47
N PHE A 163 -4.18 -19.47 -8.27
CA PHE A 163 -2.82 -19.53 -7.70
C PHE A 163 -2.40 -20.95 -7.30
N THR A 164 -3.33 -21.81 -6.90
CA THR A 164 -2.99 -23.20 -6.49
C THR A 164 -2.46 -24.04 -7.65
N ALA A 165 -2.76 -23.64 -8.90
CA ALA A 165 -2.30 -24.31 -10.10
C ALA A 165 -0.99 -23.74 -10.68
N MET A 166 -0.36 -22.77 -9.98
CA MET A 166 0.80 -22.03 -10.47
C MET A 166 1.99 -22.17 -9.54
N ASN A 167 3.20 -22.09 -10.11
CA ASN A 167 4.45 -22.00 -9.38
C ASN A 167 5.24 -20.83 -9.95
N CYS A 168 5.28 -19.72 -9.25
CA CYS A 168 5.92 -18.49 -9.69
C CYS A 168 7.28 -18.31 -9.01
N ASP A 169 8.18 -17.55 -9.66
CA ASP A 169 9.49 -17.25 -9.10
C ASP A 169 9.39 -16.23 -7.95
N LEU A 170 8.60 -15.16 -8.15
CA LEU A 170 8.47 -14.06 -7.20
C LEU A 170 6.99 -13.69 -7.01
N ALA A 171 6.61 -13.36 -5.77
CA ALA A 171 5.36 -12.67 -5.49
C ALA A 171 5.64 -11.28 -4.90
N PHE A 172 5.14 -10.24 -5.55
CA PHE A 172 5.18 -8.88 -5.07
C PHE A 172 3.83 -8.53 -4.42
N ILE A 173 3.83 -8.42 -3.10
CA ILE A 173 2.63 -8.30 -2.28
C ILE A 173 2.50 -6.88 -1.72
N GLY A 174 1.35 -6.25 -1.97
CA GLY A 174 0.94 -5.02 -1.31
C GLY A 174 0.31 -5.31 0.06
N VAL A 175 0.42 -4.39 1.00
CA VAL A 175 -0.14 -4.56 2.34
C VAL A 175 -0.82 -3.29 2.86
N ALA A 176 -1.84 -3.45 3.71
CA ALA A 176 -2.41 -2.36 4.48
C ALA A 176 -1.56 -2.02 5.70
N GLY A 177 -0.84 -3.00 6.24
CA GLY A 177 0.10 -2.84 7.33
C GLY A 177 1.06 -4.02 7.47
N ILE A 178 2.25 -3.74 8.00
CA ILE A 178 3.29 -4.72 8.29
C ILE A 178 3.95 -4.41 9.64
N CYS A 179 4.09 -5.42 10.51
CA CYS A 179 4.75 -5.32 11.81
C CYS A 179 5.30 -6.69 12.22
N ALA A 180 6.08 -6.73 13.31
CA ALA A 180 6.66 -7.98 13.81
C ALA A 180 5.56 -9.02 14.12
N THR A 181 4.49 -8.61 14.76
CA THR A 181 3.33 -9.44 15.07
C THR A 181 2.06 -8.60 14.88
N PRO A 182 1.07 -9.05 14.11
CA PRO A 182 0.87 -10.37 13.50
C PRO A 182 1.56 -10.61 12.15
N GLY A 183 2.44 -9.76 11.65
CA GLY A 183 3.06 -9.82 10.33
C GLY A 183 2.33 -8.93 9.32
N LEU A 184 1.91 -9.48 8.21
CA LEU A 184 1.20 -8.81 7.13
C LEU A 184 -0.29 -8.72 7.42
N THR A 185 -0.88 -7.56 7.22
CA THR A 185 -2.32 -7.34 7.43
C THR A 185 -2.95 -6.57 6.27
N GLU A 186 -4.26 -6.81 6.07
CA GLU A 186 -5.07 -6.24 5.01
C GLU A 186 -6.41 -5.73 5.55
N TYR A 187 -7.03 -4.76 4.87
CA TYR A 187 -8.34 -4.23 5.28
C TYR A 187 -9.48 -5.21 5.00
N ASN A 188 -9.43 -5.87 3.85
CA ASN A 188 -10.49 -6.75 3.37
C ASN A 188 -10.10 -8.22 3.52
N PRO A 189 -10.95 -9.06 4.17
CA PRO A 189 -10.67 -10.49 4.34
C PRO A 189 -10.60 -11.27 3.03
N ASP A 190 -11.32 -10.85 1.99
CA ASP A 190 -11.32 -11.54 0.71
C ASP A 190 -9.99 -11.30 -0.03
N ASP A 191 -9.49 -10.05 -0.03
CA ASP A 191 -8.15 -9.76 -0.55
C ASP A 191 -7.07 -10.50 0.26
N ALA A 192 -7.24 -10.58 1.60
CA ALA A 192 -6.30 -11.31 2.45
C ALA A 192 -6.22 -12.81 2.09
N ARG A 193 -7.34 -13.44 1.65
CA ARG A 193 -7.33 -14.84 1.16
C ARG A 193 -6.56 -14.98 -0.15
N VAL A 194 -6.81 -14.09 -1.10
CA VAL A 194 -6.10 -14.08 -2.39
C VAL A 194 -4.61 -13.87 -2.18
N LYS A 195 -4.21 -12.92 -1.29
CA LYS A 195 -2.79 -12.70 -0.96
C LYS A 195 -2.12 -13.94 -0.35
N ARG A 196 -2.81 -14.68 0.52
CA ARG A 196 -2.30 -15.95 1.05
C ARG A 196 -2.04 -16.98 -0.05
N ALA A 197 -2.98 -17.12 -0.99
CA ALA A 197 -2.83 -18.02 -2.12
C ALA A 197 -1.66 -17.58 -3.03
N ALA A 198 -1.52 -16.29 -3.29
CA ALA A 198 -0.41 -15.71 -4.06
C ALA A 198 0.96 -15.98 -3.39
N ILE A 199 1.06 -15.79 -2.06
CA ILE A 199 2.29 -16.07 -1.30
C ILE A 199 2.65 -17.55 -1.39
N ALA A 200 1.66 -18.45 -1.25
CA ALA A 200 1.89 -19.90 -1.31
C ALA A 200 2.30 -20.39 -2.71
N ALA A 201 1.96 -19.65 -3.76
CA ALA A 201 2.26 -19.98 -5.16
C ALA A 201 3.63 -19.48 -5.65
N ALA A 202 4.40 -18.80 -4.82
CA ALA A 202 5.68 -18.23 -5.22
C ALA A 202 6.85 -18.81 -4.41
N ARG A 203 8.01 -18.91 -5.07
CA ARG A 203 9.25 -19.33 -4.42
C ARG A 203 9.79 -18.30 -3.45
N ARG A 204 9.59 -17.00 -3.74
CA ARG A 204 10.01 -15.89 -2.88
C ARG A 204 8.91 -14.84 -2.81
N THR A 205 8.68 -14.35 -1.60
CA THR A 205 7.70 -13.29 -1.33
C THR A 205 8.40 -11.98 -1.02
N ILE A 206 8.07 -10.94 -1.78
CA ILE A 206 8.61 -9.59 -1.63
C ILE A 206 7.44 -8.65 -1.30
N VAL A 207 7.49 -8.01 -0.15
CA VAL A 207 6.48 -7.03 0.27
C VAL A 207 6.88 -5.65 -0.22
N LEU A 208 5.91 -4.91 -0.80
CA LEU A 208 6.07 -3.52 -1.21
C LEU A 208 5.26 -2.63 -0.28
N ALA A 209 5.94 -1.85 0.57
CA ALA A 209 5.27 -1.02 1.56
C ALA A 209 5.96 0.32 1.75
N ASP A 210 5.23 1.42 1.58
CA ASP A 210 5.71 2.73 2.00
C ASP A 210 5.78 2.83 3.53
N SER A 211 6.56 3.78 4.02
CA SER A 211 6.85 3.96 5.46
C SER A 211 5.61 4.10 6.34
N SER A 212 4.48 4.56 5.78
CA SER A 212 3.21 4.69 6.51
C SER A 212 2.55 3.36 6.88
N LYS A 213 3.01 2.25 6.28
CA LYS A 213 2.49 0.90 6.52
C LYS A 213 3.22 0.17 7.65
N LEU A 214 4.41 0.64 8.03
CA LEU A 214 5.22 0.03 9.09
C LEU A 214 4.59 0.27 10.46
N GLY A 215 4.46 -0.80 11.26
CA GLY A 215 3.83 -0.75 12.58
C GLY A 215 2.29 -0.70 12.55
N ARG A 216 1.68 -0.63 11.37
CA ARG A 216 0.22 -0.62 11.22
C ARG A 216 -0.33 -2.04 11.24
N ILE A 217 -1.48 -2.20 11.91
CA ILE A 217 -2.24 -3.46 11.94
C ILE A 217 -3.64 -3.18 11.39
N ALA A 218 -3.97 -3.78 10.24
CA ALA A 218 -5.29 -3.75 9.63
C ALA A 218 -6.16 -4.93 10.10
N PHE A 219 -7.39 -5.03 9.59
CA PHE A 219 -8.43 -5.93 10.10
C PHE A 219 -8.13 -7.41 9.90
N ALA A 220 -7.67 -7.80 8.72
CA ALA A 220 -7.45 -9.21 8.37
C ALA A 220 -5.95 -9.54 8.36
N THR A 221 -5.54 -10.60 9.06
CA THR A 221 -4.18 -11.12 8.97
C THR A 221 -3.98 -11.85 7.64
N VAL A 222 -2.87 -11.56 6.96
CA VAL A 222 -2.47 -12.23 5.71
C VAL A 222 -1.48 -13.35 6.02
N ALA A 223 -0.31 -13.03 6.54
CA ALA A 223 0.75 -14.01 6.80
C ALA A 223 1.70 -13.51 7.89
N PRO A 224 2.41 -14.42 8.61
CA PRO A 224 3.48 -14.03 9.50
C PRO A 224 4.70 -13.52 8.72
N LEU A 225 5.62 -12.79 9.37
CA LEU A 225 6.85 -12.32 8.73
C LEU A 225 7.74 -13.45 8.20
N SER A 226 7.66 -14.64 8.77
CA SER A 226 8.40 -15.82 8.29
C SER A 226 8.02 -16.28 6.87
N ALA A 227 6.93 -15.75 6.32
CA ALA A 227 6.52 -15.95 4.93
C ALA A 227 7.05 -14.87 3.99
N VAL A 228 7.89 -13.95 4.47
CA VAL A 228 8.39 -12.78 3.72
C VAL A 228 9.90 -12.87 3.59
N ASP A 229 10.39 -12.97 2.36
CA ASP A 229 11.84 -12.99 2.09
C ASP A 229 12.43 -11.58 2.08
N ALA A 230 11.71 -10.61 1.52
CA ALA A 230 12.19 -9.23 1.45
C ALA A 230 11.08 -8.20 1.59
N LEU A 231 11.44 -7.02 2.12
CA LEU A 231 10.61 -5.81 2.17
C LEU A 231 11.30 -4.70 1.38
N VAL A 232 10.63 -4.15 0.37
CA VAL A 232 11.06 -2.94 -0.34
C VAL A 232 10.30 -1.74 0.23
N THR A 233 11.02 -0.75 0.75
CA THR A 233 10.41 0.40 1.44
C THR A 233 11.24 1.67 1.33
N ASP A 234 10.59 2.83 1.44
CA ASP A 234 11.21 4.15 1.56
C ASP A 234 11.56 4.51 3.02
N ALA A 235 11.21 3.66 3.98
CA ALA A 235 11.42 3.95 5.38
C ALA A 235 12.91 4.13 5.70
N PRO A 236 13.26 5.15 6.53
CA PRO A 236 14.65 5.36 6.91
C PRO A 236 15.16 4.20 7.79
N ALA A 237 16.44 3.86 7.67
CA ALA A 237 17.08 2.75 8.40
C ALA A 237 16.92 2.85 9.95
N GLY A 238 16.72 4.05 10.48
CA GLY A 238 16.46 4.31 11.90
C GLY A 238 15.05 3.95 12.38
N ASN A 239 14.12 3.55 11.50
CA ASN A 239 12.75 3.19 11.88
C ASN A 239 12.75 1.95 12.80
N ALA A 240 12.07 2.04 13.96
CA ALA A 240 12.05 0.97 14.96
C ALA A 240 11.41 -0.31 14.43
N THR A 241 10.24 -0.20 13.78
CA THR A 241 9.54 -1.35 13.20
C THR A 241 10.36 -2.01 12.09
N LEU A 242 11.09 -1.22 11.29
CA LEU A 242 11.96 -1.77 10.24
C LEU A 242 13.07 -2.63 10.83
N ARG A 243 13.65 -2.23 11.97
CA ARG A 243 14.65 -3.03 12.70
C ARG A 243 14.07 -4.32 13.25
N GLU A 244 12.84 -4.29 13.76
CA GLU A 244 12.14 -5.50 14.23
C GLU A 244 11.88 -6.47 13.08
N ILE A 245 11.47 -5.97 11.91
CA ILE A 245 11.22 -6.77 10.70
C ILE A 245 12.53 -7.41 10.22
N ALA A 246 13.63 -6.65 10.16
CA ALA A 246 14.94 -7.18 9.79
C ALA A 246 15.47 -8.22 10.80
N ALA A 247 15.27 -7.98 12.10
CA ALA A 247 15.64 -8.93 13.15
C ALA A 247 14.84 -10.25 13.09
N ALA A 248 13.65 -10.24 12.49
CA ALA A 248 12.85 -11.44 12.23
C ALA A 248 13.33 -12.25 11.00
N GLY A 249 14.37 -11.78 10.29
CA GLY A 249 14.98 -12.48 9.16
C GLY A 249 14.50 -12.02 7.78
N THR A 250 13.69 -10.95 7.69
CA THR A 250 13.26 -10.37 6.40
C THR A 250 14.35 -9.44 5.87
N ASP A 251 14.80 -9.63 4.64
CA ASP A 251 15.73 -8.72 3.96
C ASP A 251 15.07 -7.36 3.73
N VAL A 252 15.77 -6.26 4.04
CA VAL A 252 15.25 -4.91 3.84
C VAL A 252 15.98 -4.22 2.70
N ILE A 253 15.22 -3.82 1.69
CA ILE A 253 15.69 -3.13 0.50
C ILE A 253 15.19 -1.69 0.53
N GLY A 254 16.10 -0.73 0.71
CA GLY A 254 15.78 0.69 0.71
C GLY A 254 15.45 1.20 -0.70
N ALA A 255 14.29 1.83 -0.85
CA ALA A 255 13.90 2.53 -2.06
C ALA A 255 14.15 4.03 -1.87
N HIS A 256 15.35 4.49 -2.22
CA HIS A 256 15.66 5.92 -2.23
C HIS A 256 15.45 6.46 -3.64
N ALA A 257 14.83 7.64 -3.75
CA ALA A 257 14.81 8.38 -5.02
C ALA A 257 16.26 8.54 -5.48
N THR A 258 16.56 8.05 -6.68
CA THR A 258 17.86 8.27 -7.29
C THR A 258 18.02 9.79 -7.49
N SER A 259 18.79 10.45 -6.62
CA SER A 259 19.31 11.75 -6.93
C SER A 259 20.16 11.58 -8.19
N THR A 260 19.74 12.19 -9.28
CA THR A 260 20.54 12.29 -10.51
C THR A 260 21.81 13.06 -10.14
N SER A 261 22.84 12.34 -9.76
CA SER A 261 24.19 12.90 -9.69
C SER A 261 24.60 13.14 -11.13
N GLU A 262 24.56 14.40 -11.55
CA GLU A 262 25.30 14.85 -12.73
C GLU A 262 26.76 14.44 -12.52
N GLU A 263 27.19 13.40 -13.24
CA GLU A 263 28.61 13.16 -13.45
C GLU A 263 29.18 14.38 -14.16
N GLN A 264 29.79 15.29 -13.39
CA GLN A 264 30.72 16.26 -13.92
C GLN A 264 31.89 15.47 -14.54
N ARG A 265 31.89 15.36 -15.87
CA ARG A 265 33.09 15.01 -16.62
C ARG A 265 34.14 16.14 -16.38
N PRO A 266 35.34 15.80 -15.91
CA PRO A 266 36.44 16.74 -15.98
C PRO A 266 36.85 16.91 -17.45
N ALA A 267 37.15 18.18 -17.79
CA ALA A 267 37.66 18.65 -19.10
C ALA A 267 39.07 18.12 -19.39
#